data_1783da7958b0f1a4cfaac913b3b55dba
#
_entry.id   1783da7958b0f1a4cfaac913b3b55dba
#
_cell.length_a   1.000
_cell.length_b   1.000
_cell.length_c   1.000
_cell.angle_alpha   90.00
_cell.angle_beta   90.00
_cell.angle_gamma   90.00
#
_symmetry.space_group_name_H-M   'P 1'
#
loop_
_entity.id
_entity.type
_entity.pdbx_description
1 polymer ?
#
loop_
_entity_poly.entity_id
_entity_poly.type
_entity_poly.pdbx_seq_one_letter_code
_entity_poly.pdbx_strand_id
1 'polypeptide(L)'
;MGFVWLEILFAMNKVMLIGNVGKDPDVRYYDQDQAVAQVSLATTERGYTLQNGTQVPDHTDWHNVIFYRGLAKVVEKYVRKGDKIYVEGRIRYRAYDDKRGMRRMRTEIYAENMELLSPRKPAEGNPQPSQTTAANVSNSDMPPF
;
A
#
# COMPACT_ATOMS: atom_id res chain seq x y z
N MET A 1 -23.39 21.59 -28.11
CA MET A 1 -22.42 21.58 -27.00
C MET A 1 -22.64 20.48 -25.93
N GLY A 2 -23.42 19.46 -26.21
CA GLY A 2 -23.72 18.38 -25.25
C GLY A 2 -22.87 17.14 -25.38
N PHE A 3 -22.00 17.02 -26.36
CA PHE A 3 -21.30 15.74 -26.63
C PHE A 3 -19.96 15.56 -25.96
N VAL A 4 -19.31 16.64 -25.52
CA VAL A 4 -17.96 16.57 -24.91
C VAL A 4 -17.99 16.00 -23.49
N TRP A 5 -19.08 16.15 -22.78
CA TRP A 5 -19.24 15.64 -21.41
C TRP A 5 -19.53 14.13 -21.34
N LEU A 6 -20.10 13.58 -22.41
CA LEU A 6 -20.43 12.17 -22.43
C LEU A 6 -19.19 11.29 -22.67
N GLU A 7 -18.23 11.78 -23.45
CA GLU A 7 -16.99 11.04 -23.73
C GLU A 7 -16.07 10.89 -22.52
N ILE A 8 -16.09 11.85 -21.60
CA ILE A 8 -15.28 11.80 -20.38
C ILE A 8 -15.78 10.71 -19.41
N LEU A 9 -17.05 10.34 -19.49
CA LEU A 9 -17.66 9.35 -18.61
C LEU A 9 -17.37 7.90 -19.02
N PHE A 10 -16.81 7.65 -20.20
CA PHE A 10 -16.55 6.30 -20.69
C PHE A 10 -15.13 5.80 -20.43
N ALA A 11 -14.26 6.58 -19.82
CA ALA A 11 -12.92 6.15 -19.47
C ALA A 11 -12.75 6.07 -17.96
N MET A 12 -12.30 4.92 -17.48
CA MET A 12 -11.96 4.70 -16.10
C MET A 12 -10.56 4.06 -16.02
N ASN A 13 -9.73 4.61 -15.17
CA ASN A 13 -8.43 4.03 -14.85
C ASN A 13 -8.28 4.03 -13.32
N LYS A 14 -8.57 2.88 -12.71
CA LYS A 14 -8.61 2.74 -11.26
C LYS A 14 -7.91 1.45 -10.85
N VAL A 15 -7.03 1.57 -9.87
CA VAL A 15 -6.34 0.46 -9.23
C VAL A 15 -6.54 0.54 -7.73
N MET A 16 -6.89 -0.58 -7.13
CA MET A 16 -6.99 -0.74 -5.69
C MET A 16 -6.13 -1.92 -5.27
N LEU A 17 -5.19 -1.70 -4.37
CA LEU A 17 -4.26 -2.72 -3.88
C LEU A 17 -4.23 -2.72 -2.36
N ILE A 18 -4.20 -3.92 -1.80
CA ILE A 18 -3.79 -4.15 -0.41
C ILE A 18 -2.59 -5.07 -0.46
N GLY A 19 -1.48 -4.63 0.10
CA GLY A 19 -0.25 -5.41 0.07
C GLY A 19 0.74 -4.99 1.15
N ASN A 20 1.88 -5.66 1.13
CA ASN A 20 2.96 -5.38 2.07
C ASN A 20 4.10 -4.63 1.40
N VAL A 21 4.64 -3.66 2.12
CA VAL A 21 5.77 -2.85 1.67
C VAL A 21 7.04 -3.69 1.73
N GLY A 22 7.73 -3.83 0.59
CA GLY A 22 8.89 -4.72 0.46
C GLY A 22 10.20 -4.13 0.93
N LYS A 23 10.31 -2.82 0.94
CA LYS A 23 11.47 -2.06 1.43
C LYS A 23 11.03 -0.69 1.88
N ASP A 24 11.86 -0.01 2.66
CA ASP A 24 11.55 1.37 3.07
C ASP A 24 11.33 2.28 1.85
N PRO A 25 10.38 3.22 1.92
CA PRO A 25 10.10 4.12 0.81
C PRO A 25 11.33 4.93 0.38
N ASP A 26 11.53 5.04 -0.93
CA ASP A 26 12.53 5.95 -1.50
C ASP A 26 11.88 7.31 -1.73
N VAL A 27 12.28 8.31 -0.95
CA VAL A 27 11.68 9.64 -0.98
C VAL A 27 12.68 10.64 -1.53
N ARG A 28 12.24 11.42 -2.51
CA ARG A 28 13.04 12.48 -3.14
C ARG A 28 12.29 13.80 -3.12
N TYR A 29 13.03 14.87 -2.89
CA TYR A 29 12.53 16.23 -2.95
C TYR A 29 13.05 16.93 -4.19
N TYR A 30 12.15 17.44 -5.02
CA TYR A 30 12.52 18.22 -6.22
C TYR A 30 12.62 19.72 -5.92
N ASP A 31 11.73 20.19 -5.05
CA ASP A 31 11.71 21.54 -4.48
C ASP A 31 11.41 21.45 -2.99
N GLN A 32 11.50 22.57 -2.25
CA GLN A 32 11.34 22.59 -0.80
C GLN A 32 10.05 21.90 -0.28
N ASP A 33 9.01 21.83 -1.10
CA ASP A 33 7.72 21.23 -0.73
C ASP A 33 7.23 20.11 -1.65
N GLN A 34 7.99 19.76 -2.70
CA GLN A 34 7.56 18.74 -3.65
C GLN A 34 8.30 17.42 -3.44
N ALA A 35 7.72 16.61 -2.57
CA ALA A 35 8.19 15.26 -2.33
C ALA A 35 7.57 14.27 -3.31
N VAL A 36 8.36 13.29 -3.73
CA VAL A 36 7.92 12.09 -4.45
C VAL A 36 8.43 10.88 -3.70
N ALA A 37 7.54 9.99 -3.32
CA ALA A 37 7.89 8.74 -2.66
C ALA A 37 7.59 7.56 -3.59
N GLN A 38 8.54 6.65 -3.69
CA GLN A 38 8.39 5.40 -4.42
C GLN A 38 8.36 4.23 -3.44
N VAL A 39 7.32 3.40 -3.56
CA VAL A 39 7.12 2.22 -2.72
C VAL A 39 7.00 0.98 -3.59
N SER A 40 7.72 -0.07 -3.22
CA SER A 40 7.54 -1.40 -3.79
C SER A 40 6.53 -2.17 -2.94
N LEU A 41 5.39 -2.48 -3.52
CA LEU A 41 4.26 -3.12 -2.84
C LEU A 41 4.06 -4.54 -3.37
N ALA A 42 4.05 -5.51 -2.47
CA ALA A 42 3.81 -6.90 -2.80
C ALA A 42 2.36 -7.30 -2.56
N THR A 43 1.72 -7.85 -3.58
CA THR A 43 0.45 -8.56 -3.44
C THR A 43 0.69 -10.04 -3.64
N THR A 44 0.33 -10.85 -2.64
CA THR A 44 0.58 -12.29 -2.66
C THR A 44 -0.73 -13.07 -2.67
N GLU A 45 -0.88 -13.90 -3.68
CA GLU A 45 -1.92 -14.93 -3.74
C GLU A 45 -1.37 -16.21 -3.14
N ARG A 46 -2.09 -16.76 -2.16
CA ARG A 46 -1.69 -18.01 -1.54
C ARG A 46 -1.86 -19.18 -2.50
N GLY A 47 -0.86 -20.03 -2.53
CA GLY A 47 -0.92 -21.30 -3.19
C GLY A 47 -1.98 -22.22 -2.58
N TYR A 48 -2.33 -23.25 -3.31
CA TYR A 48 -3.35 -24.23 -2.91
C TYR A 48 -2.98 -25.60 -3.46
N THR A 49 -3.65 -26.62 -2.95
CA THR A 49 -3.49 -28.00 -3.43
C THR A 49 -4.71 -28.39 -4.24
N LEU A 50 -4.48 -28.86 -5.46
CA LEU A 50 -5.52 -29.38 -6.34
C LEU A 50 -6.02 -30.76 -5.83
N GLN A 51 -7.20 -31.17 -6.29
CA GLN A 51 -7.81 -32.47 -5.92
C GLN A 51 -6.93 -33.66 -6.30
N ASN A 52 -6.10 -33.54 -7.34
CA ASN A 52 -5.15 -34.55 -7.75
C ASN A 52 -3.84 -34.58 -6.95
N GLY A 53 -3.71 -33.76 -5.90
CA GLY A 53 -2.52 -33.66 -5.06
C GLY A 53 -1.44 -32.72 -5.57
N THR A 54 -1.63 -32.09 -6.73
CA THR A 54 -0.68 -31.10 -7.25
C THR A 54 -0.70 -29.83 -6.41
N GLN A 55 0.48 -29.39 -5.96
CA GLN A 55 0.62 -28.15 -5.21
C GLN A 55 0.87 -26.97 -6.14
N VAL A 56 0.04 -25.94 -6.03
CA VAL A 56 0.24 -24.64 -6.69
C VAL A 56 0.92 -23.72 -5.67
N PRO A 57 2.12 -23.20 -5.99
CA PRO A 57 2.86 -22.34 -5.06
C PRO A 57 2.22 -20.96 -4.91
N ASP A 58 2.64 -20.24 -3.87
CA ASP A 58 2.30 -18.83 -3.70
C ASP A 58 2.80 -18.00 -4.89
N HIS A 59 2.02 -17.03 -5.30
CA HIS A 59 2.39 -16.09 -6.37
C HIS A 59 2.41 -14.66 -5.82
N THR A 60 3.51 -13.96 -6.02
CA THR A 60 3.68 -12.58 -5.57
C THR A 60 3.95 -11.66 -6.76
N ASP A 61 3.12 -10.64 -6.89
CA ASP A 61 3.34 -9.54 -7.82
C ASP A 61 3.90 -8.33 -7.09
N TRP A 62 4.88 -7.69 -7.71
CA TRP A 62 5.52 -6.48 -7.21
C TRP A 62 5.04 -5.27 -7.98
N HIS A 63 4.40 -4.35 -7.25
CA HIS A 63 3.87 -3.12 -7.81
C HIS A 63 4.75 -1.94 -7.44
N ASN A 64 4.98 -1.09 -8.41
CA ASN A 64 5.73 0.14 -8.22
C ASN A 64 4.74 1.29 -8.03
N VAL A 65 4.63 1.78 -6.81
CA VAL A 65 3.66 2.80 -6.42
C VAL A 65 4.36 4.12 -6.18
N ILE A 66 3.84 5.16 -6.81
CA ILE A 66 4.39 6.52 -6.74
C ILE A 66 3.40 7.42 -5.99
N PHE A 67 3.91 8.09 -4.99
CA PHE A 67 3.17 9.06 -4.18
C PHE A 67 3.75 10.46 -4.42
N TYR A 68 2.87 11.44 -4.51
CA TYR A 68 3.27 12.83 -4.75
C TYR A 68 2.83 13.75 -3.62
N ARG A 69 3.58 14.81 -3.40
CA ARG A 69 3.22 15.93 -2.51
C ARG A 69 2.87 15.49 -1.08
N GLY A 70 1.67 15.83 -0.61
CA GLY A 70 1.21 15.51 0.73
C GLY A 70 1.19 14.02 1.06
N LEU A 71 0.77 13.17 0.12
CA LEU A 71 0.82 11.71 0.30
C LEU A 71 2.26 11.19 0.42
N ALA A 72 3.19 11.75 -0.34
CA ALA A 72 4.61 11.38 -0.24
C ALA A 72 5.18 11.69 1.14
N LYS A 73 4.81 12.82 1.72
CA LYS A 73 5.21 13.19 3.09
C LYS A 73 4.61 12.26 4.14
N VAL A 74 3.36 11.85 3.97
CA VAL A 74 2.71 10.86 4.85
C VAL A 74 3.42 9.51 4.76
N VAL A 75 3.74 9.05 3.55
CA VAL A 75 4.47 7.81 3.32
C VAL A 75 5.86 7.86 3.96
N GLU A 76 6.58 8.95 3.78
CA GLU A 76 7.90 9.15 4.41
C GLU A 76 7.84 9.04 5.93
N LYS A 77 6.82 9.63 6.53
CA LYS A 77 6.69 9.71 7.98
C LYS A 77 6.21 8.41 8.61
N TYR A 78 5.30 7.69 7.98
CA TYR A 78 4.58 6.59 8.61
C TYR A 78 4.84 5.21 8.02
N VAL A 79 5.19 5.11 6.75
CA VAL A 79 5.34 3.83 6.06
C VAL A 79 6.75 3.29 6.18
N ARG A 80 6.87 2.01 6.55
CA ARG A 80 8.15 1.30 6.69
C ARG A 80 8.05 -0.07 6.02
N LYS A 81 9.21 -0.65 5.74
CA LYS A 81 9.31 -2.02 5.25
C LYS A 81 8.48 -2.98 6.13
N GLY A 82 7.71 -3.83 5.50
CA GLY A 82 6.86 -4.82 6.15
C GLY A 82 5.46 -4.33 6.51
N ASP A 83 5.20 -3.05 6.41
CA ASP A 83 3.87 -2.51 6.69
C ASP A 83 2.85 -2.97 5.65
N LYS A 84 1.62 -3.16 6.10
CA LYS A 84 0.48 -3.42 5.25
C LYS A 84 -0.24 -2.12 4.96
N ILE A 85 -0.42 -1.82 3.68
CA ILE A 85 -1.10 -0.60 3.25
C ILE A 85 -2.17 -0.89 2.21
N TYR A 86 -3.18 -0.04 2.20
CA TYR A 86 -4.14 0.08 1.11
C TYR A 86 -3.75 1.26 0.23
N VAL A 87 -3.75 1.04 -1.07
CA VAL A 87 -3.46 2.07 -2.07
C VAL A 87 -4.56 2.11 -3.10
N GLU A 88 -4.97 3.29 -3.45
CA GLU A 88 -5.92 3.57 -4.50
C GLU A 88 -5.31 4.58 -5.46
N GLY A 89 -5.38 4.31 -6.74
CA GLY A 89 -4.78 5.17 -7.74
C GLY A 89 -5.08 4.73 -9.17
N ARG A 90 -4.20 5.07 -10.08
CA ARG A 90 -4.31 4.76 -11.51
C ARG A 90 -3.02 4.20 -12.07
N ILE A 91 -3.14 3.38 -13.10
CA ILE A 91 -2.00 2.82 -13.82
C ILE A 91 -1.45 3.88 -14.77
N ARG A 92 -0.12 4.01 -14.78
CA ARG A 92 0.63 4.81 -15.73
C ARG A 92 1.76 3.98 -16.35
N TYR A 93 1.99 4.21 -17.61
CA TYR A 93 3.10 3.60 -18.34
C TYR A 93 4.13 4.68 -18.64
N ARG A 94 5.38 4.42 -18.27
CA ARG A 94 6.47 5.35 -18.47
C ARG A 94 7.56 4.68 -19.32
N ALA A 95 7.94 5.34 -20.39
CA ALA A 95 9.07 4.94 -21.20
C ALA A 95 10.38 5.52 -20.60
N TYR A 96 11.42 4.70 -20.54
CA TYR A 96 12.75 5.12 -20.14
C TYR A 96 13.81 4.36 -20.94
N ASP A 97 15.00 4.94 -21.03
CA ASP A 97 16.14 4.30 -21.66
C ASP A 97 16.97 3.61 -20.59
N ASP A 98 17.27 2.32 -20.79
CA ASP A 98 18.12 1.56 -19.88
C ASP A 98 19.60 1.91 -20.07
N LYS A 99 20.47 1.31 -19.24
CA LYS A 99 21.92 1.54 -19.29
C LYS A 99 22.57 1.13 -20.60
N ARG A 100 21.87 0.32 -21.41
CA ARG A 100 22.31 -0.13 -22.75
C ARG A 100 21.75 0.74 -23.87
N GLY A 101 21.00 1.80 -23.55
CA GLY A 101 20.35 2.67 -24.53
C GLY A 101 19.09 2.08 -25.14
N MET A 102 18.57 0.96 -24.63
CA MET A 102 17.33 0.36 -25.09
C MET A 102 16.13 0.96 -24.41
N ARG A 103 15.10 1.27 -25.21
CA ARG A 103 13.85 1.82 -24.68
C ARG A 103 13.03 0.76 -23.98
N ARG A 104 12.69 1.02 -22.73
CA ARG A 104 11.90 0.15 -21.88
C ARG A 104 10.64 0.84 -21.41
N MET A 105 9.61 0.02 -21.12
CA MET A 105 8.37 0.50 -20.52
C MET A 105 8.31 0.06 -19.07
N ARG A 106 7.97 0.99 -18.19
CA ARG A 106 7.75 0.73 -16.77
C ARG A 106 6.29 1.01 -16.43
N THR A 107 5.65 0.05 -15.80
CA THR A 107 4.30 0.22 -15.26
C THR A 107 4.39 0.78 -13.86
N GLU A 108 3.74 1.89 -13.62
CA GLU A 108 3.70 2.56 -12.32
C GLU A 108 2.25 2.77 -11.90
N ILE A 109 2.01 2.78 -10.61
CA ILE A 109 0.71 3.13 -10.04
C ILE A 109 0.86 4.49 -9.37
N TYR A 110 0.12 5.47 -9.86
CA TYR A 110 0.08 6.80 -9.25
C TYR A 110 -1.00 6.82 -8.18
N ALA A 111 -0.56 6.86 -6.92
CA ALA A 111 -1.46 6.82 -5.79
C ALA A 111 -2.23 8.12 -5.62
N GLU A 112 -3.52 8.00 -5.42
CA GLU A 112 -4.44 9.09 -5.12
C GLU A 112 -4.87 9.08 -3.67
N ASN A 113 -4.89 7.89 -3.06
CA ASN A 113 -5.22 7.68 -1.65
C ASN A 113 -4.43 6.51 -1.08
N MET A 114 -4.15 6.57 0.21
CA MET A 114 -3.44 5.51 0.93
C MET A 114 -3.94 5.43 2.38
N GLU A 115 -4.07 4.20 2.89
CA GLU A 115 -4.34 3.95 4.28
C GLU A 115 -3.35 2.93 4.85
N LEU A 116 -2.85 3.23 6.03
CA LEU A 116 -1.97 2.33 6.78
C LEU A 116 -2.82 1.31 7.52
N LEU A 117 -2.65 0.03 7.20
CA LEU A 117 -3.41 -1.07 7.77
C LEU A 117 -2.63 -1.82 8.86
N SER A 118 -1.34 -1.60 8.97
CA SER A 118 -0.53 -2.18 10.04
C SER A 118 -0.85 -1.52 11.37
N PRO A 119 -0.93 -2.30 12.47
CA PRO A 119 -1.05 -1.71 13.77
C PRO A 119 0.18 -0.85 14.07
N ARG A 120 -0.02 0.30 14.72
CA ARG A 120 1.08 1.13 15.22
C ARG A 120 1.95 0.28 16.14
N LYS A 121 3.22 0.09 15.78
CA LYS A 121 4.19 -0.41 16.74
C LYS A 121 4.35 0.66 17.82
N PRO A 122 4.23 0.31 19.11
CA PRO A 122 4.58 1.24 20.17
C PRO A 122 6.02 1.70 19.93
N ALA A 123 6.27 3.00 20.09
CA ALA A 123 7.62 3.54 20.02
C ALA A 123 8.50 2.73 20.97
N GLU A 124 9.57 2.13 20.46
CA GLU A 124 10.57 1.49 21.32
C GLU A 124 11.13 2.54 22.28
N GLY A 125 10.76 2.45 23.55
CA GLY A 125 11.31 3.37 24.54
C GLY A 125 10.45 3.74 25.73
N ASN A 126 9.44 2.96 26.10
CA ASN A 126 8.94 3.00 27.47
C ASN A 126 8.15 1.72 27.81
N PRO A 127 8.69 0.82 28.59
CA PRO A 127 7.87 -0.21 29.21
C PRO A 127 6.99 0.47 30.25
N GLN A 128 5.81 0.87 29.83
CA GLN A 128 4.79 1.26 30.79
C GLN A 128 4.39 -0.01 31.55
N PRO A 129 4.55 -0.05 32.88
CA PRO A 129 4.10 -1.20 33.61
C PRO A 129 2.61 -1.35 33.41
N SER A 130 2.23 -2.50 32.87
CA SER A 130 0.85 -2.92 32.81
C SER A 130 0.32 -2.94 34.23
N GLN A 131 -0.39 -1.91 34.63
CA GLN A 131 -1.27 -2.00 35.76
C GLN A 131 -2.40 -2.94 35.37
N THR A 132 -2.21 -4.18 35.70
CA THR A 132 -3.29 -5.15 35.75
C THR A 132 -4.18 -4.71 36.94
N THR A 133 -5.07 -3.80 36.68
CA THR A 133 -6.26 -3.69 37.53
C THR A 133 -7.13 -4.85 37.13
N ALA A 134 -7.03 -5.92 37.86
CA ALA A 134 -8.04 -6.95 37.91
C ALA A 134 -9.33 -6.28 38.41
N ALA A 135 -10.09 -5.72 37.50
CA ALA A 135 -11.47 -5.41 37.77
C ALA A 135 -12.18 -6.75 37.79
N ASN A 136 -12.52 -7.18 38.97
CA ASN A 136 -13.42 -8.26 39.25
C ASN A 136 -14.79 -7.88 38.67
N VAL A 137 -15.01 -8.15 37.41
CA VAL A 137 -16.34 -8.04 36.80
C VAL A 137 -17.08 -9.30 37.23
N SER A 138 -17.93 -9.14 38.22
CA SER A 138 -18.91 -10.15 38.58
C SER A 138 -19.76 -10.47 37.34
N ASN A 139 -19.88 -11.76 37.09
CA ASN A 139 -20.49 -12.38 35.91
C ASN A 139 -22.01 -12.21 35.81
N SER A 140 -22.58 -11.19 36.46
CA SER A 140 -24.03 -11.03 36.58
C SER A 140 -24.64 -9.99 35.62
N ASP A 141 -23.82 -9.27 34.84
CA ASP A 141 -24.33 -8.19 33.95
C ASP A 141 -24.03 -8.41 32.45
N MET A 142 -23.84 -9.64 32.03
CA MET A 142 -23.81 -9.93 30.61
C MET A 142 -25.23 -10.14 30.10
N PRO A 143 -25.72 -9.36 29.10
CA PRO A 143 -26.94 -9.67 28.42
C PRO A 143 -26.81 -11.01 27.68
N PRO A 144 -27.90 -11.81 27.63
CA PRO A 144 -27.87 -13.15 27.02
C PRO A 144 -27.90 -13.05 25.49
N PHE A 145 -26.76 -12.80 24.90
CA PHE A 145 -26.57 -12.91 23.46
C PHE A 145 -25.22 -13.58 23.18
#